data_27f0f4ef105771a6a6106d181aea55c2
#
_entry.id   27f0f4ef105771a6a6106d181aea55c2
#
_cell.length_a   1.000
_cell.length_b   1.000
_cell.length_c   1.000
_cell.angle_alpha   90.00
_cell.angle_beta   90.00
_cell.angle_gamma   90.00
#
_symmetry.space_group_name_H-M   'P 1'
#
loop_
_entity.id
_entity.type
_entity.pdbx_description
1 polymer ?
#
loop_
_entity_poly.entity_id
_entity_poly.type
_entity_poly.pdbx_seq_one_letter_code
_entity_poly.pdbx_strand_id
1 'polypeptide(L)'
;MKTGIGLVKGQRKKEKTWTVSVEHGPKELRGVSIAVRGPVIVGRNPGADIVIGAGYVSGRHARFSLMGQNLFIEDLGSRNGTMVNGRPVMEPTALSNNDVVTVGDVAIRVRYA
;
A
#
# COMPACT_ATOMS: atom_id res chain seq x y z
N MET A 1 -31.71 -18.82 16.89
CA MET A 1 -31.15 -18.47 16.68
C MET A 1 -30.76 -17.93 16.21
N LYS A 2 -30.79 -18.16 16.36
CA LYS A 2 -30.15 -17.76 16.24
C LYS A 2 -29.65 -17.24 15.64
N THR A 3 -30.00 -17.54 15.83
CA THR A 3 -29.24 -17.07 15.57
C THR A 3 -28.74 -16.54 15.12
N GLY A 4 -28.78 -16.80 15.11
CA GLY A 4 -28.20 -16.44 14.98
C GLY A 4 -27.74 -16.23 14.66
N ILE A 5 -27.74 -16.49 14.67
CA ILE A 5 -27.23 -16.31 14.58
C ILE A 5 -26.41 -15.74 14.25
N GLY A 6 -26.59 -15.51 14.13
CA GLY A 6 -25.90 -15.10 14.00
C GLY A 6 -24.83 -15.09 13.56
N LEU A 7 -24.74 -14.98 13.33
CA LEU A 7 -23.59 -15.20 13.12
C LEU A 7 -22.88 -15.52 13.79
N VAL A 8 -23.28 -15.61 13.56
CA VAL A 8 -22.50 -16.44 14.42
C VAL A 8 -21.11 -15.91 14.54
N LYS A 9 -20.77 -15.39 15.63
CA LYS A 9 -19.53 -14.64 15.76
C LYS A 9 -18.30 -15.50 15.60
N GLY A 10 -18.29 -16.69 16.17
CA GLY A 10 -17.13 -17.56 16.09
C GLY A 10 -16.85 -18.07 14.69
N GLN A 11 -17.83 -17.93 13.82
CA GLN A 11 -17.68 -18.37 12.44
C GLN A 11 -17.36 -17.24 11.50
N ARG A 12 -17.32 -16.02 12.00
CA ARG A 12 -17.04 -14.88 11.16
C ARG A 12 -15.62 -14.97 10.65
N LYS A 13 -15.46 -14.82 9.36
CA LYS A 13 -14.15 -14.77 8.78
C LYS A 13 -13.40 -13.57 9.30
N LYS A 14 -12.17 -13.80 9.65
CA LYS A 14 -11.27 -12.73 9.99
C LYS A 14 -10.93 -11.94 8.75
N GLU A 15 -11.13 -10.65 8.81
CA GLU A 15 -10.77 -9.79 7.70
C GLU A 15 -9.28 -9.52 7.69
N LYS A 16 -8.73 -9.42 6.49
CA LYS A 16 -7.33 -9.05 6.33
C LYS A 16 -7.15 -7.59 6.70
N THR A 17 -6.17 -7.32 7.50
CA THR A 17 -5.73 -5.96 7.78
C THR A 17 -4.40 -5.77 7.10
N TRP A 18 -4.37 -4.95 6.07
CA TRP A 18 -3.15 -4.66 5.33
C TRP A 18 -2.41 -3.51 5.97
N THR A 19 -1.09 -3.63 5.98
CA THR A 19 -0.20 -2.60 6.49
C THR A 19 0.88 -2.37 5.45
N VAL A 20 1.17 -1.11 5.17
CA VAL A 20 2.29 -0.71 4.30
C VAL A 20 3.33 -0.03 5.17
N SER A 21 4.58 -0.47 5.06
CA SER A 21 5.66 -0.01 5.92
C SER A 21 6.88 0.35 5.10
N VAL A 22 7.46 1.52 5.36
CA VAL A 22 8.67 1.94 4.69
C VAL A 22 9.84 1.14 5.28
N GLU A 23 10.44 0.31 4.45
CA GLU A 23 11.51 -0.58 4.85
C GLU A 23 12.88 -0.01 4.50
N HIS A 24 12.95 0.73 3.41
CA HIS A 24 14.19 1.32 2.94
C HIS A 24 13.89 2.68 2.35
N GLY A 25 14.74 3.66 2.65
CA GLY A 25 14.55 5.01 2.14
C GLY A 25 15.21 6.03 3.06
N PRO A 26 14.84 7.30 2.89
CA PRO A 26 15.36 8.36 3.76
C PRO A 26 15.12 8.05 5.22
N LYS A 27 16.05 8.48 6.04
CA LYS A 27 16.03 8.15 7.47
C LYS A 27 14.71 8.50 8.14
N GLU A 28 14.15 9.66 7.79
CA GLU A 28 12.90 10.15 8.39
C GLU A 28 11.68 9.33 8.00
N LEU A 29 11.77 8.52 6.95
CA LEU A 29 10.66 7.68 6.53
C LEU A 29 10.77 6.25 7.02
N ARG A 30 11.97 5.82 7.43
CA ARG A 30 12.15 4.43 7.85
C ARG A 30 11.32 4.15 9.09
N GLY A 31 10.58 3.06 9.06
CA GLY A 31 9.71 2.68 10.15
C GLY A 31 8.32 3.29 10.09
N VAL A 32 8.05 4.17 9.11
CA VAL A 32 6.70 4.66 8.89
C VAL A 32 5.83 3.47 8.48
N SER A 33 4.71 3.30 9.15
CA SER A 33 3.81 2.17 8.93
C SER A 33 2.38 2.67 8.97
N ILE A 34 1.59 2.28 7.98
CA ILE A 34 0.21 2.73 7.83
C ILE A 34 -0.69 1.53 7.65
N ALA A 35 -1.71 1.42 8.52
CA ALA A 35 -2.78 0.45 8.31
C ALA A 35 -3.67 0.97 7.18
N VAL A 36 -3.86 0.17 6.14
CA VAL A 36 -4.61 0.59 4.97
C VAL A 36 -6.10 0.42 5.24
N ARG A 37 -6.80 1.54 5.33
CA ARG A 37 -8.25 1.54 5.54
C ARG A 37 -8.99 2.27 4.43
N GLY A 38 -8.25 2.82 3.50
CA GLY A 38 -8.74 3.54 2.35
C GLY A 38 -7.56 3.80 1.45
N PRO A 39 -7.69 4.66 0.44
CA PRO A 39 -6.56 4.94 -0.46
C PRO A 39 -5.38 5.54 0.30
N VAL A 40 -4.18 5.05 -0.03
CA VAL A 40 -2.93 5.59 0.52
C VAL A 40 -2.12 6.11 -0.66
N ILE A 41 -1.91 7.41 -0.69
CA ILE A 41 -1.19 8.09 -1.77
C ILE A 41 0.27 8.23 -1.37
N VAL A 42 1.15 7.86 -2.29
CA VAL A 42 2.59 8.01 -2.14
C VAL A 42 3.07 9.03 -3.17
N GLY A 43 3.84 10.01 -2.74
CA GLY A 43 4.35 10.99 -3.66
C GLY A 43 5.12 12.11 -2.98
N ARG A 44 5.56 13.08 -3.79
CA ARG A 44 6.33 14.21 -3.28
C ARG A 44 5.45 15.32 -2.72
N ASN A 45 4.18 15.34 -3.12
CA ASN A 45 3.24 16.34 -2.66
C ASN A 45 3.08 16.25 -1.14
N PRO A 46 3.18 17.37 -0.41
CA PRO A 46 2.99 17.35 1.05
C PRO A 46 1.65 16.80 1.50
N GLY A 47 0.65 16.78 0.62
CA GLY A 47 -0.65 16.21 0.93
C GLY A 47 -0.73 14.71 0.77
N ALA A 48 0.33 14.05 0.31
CA ALA A 48 0.36 12.59 0.20
C ALA A 48 0.39 11.95 1.58
N ASP A 49 -0.04 10.69 1.65
CA ASP A 49 -0.03 9.95 2.92
C ASP A 49 1.38 9.49 3.27
N ILE A 50 2.16 9.13 2.27
CA ILE A 50 3.59 8.87 2.43
C ILE A 50 4.29 9.90 1.55
N VAL A 51 4.97 10.85 2.17
CA VAL A 51 5.61 11.94 1.46
C VAL A 51 7.09 11.62 1.23
N ILE A 52 7.49 11.57 -0.03
CA ILE A 52 8.86 11.30 -0.41
C ILE A 52 9.41 12.55 -1.08
N GLY A 53 10.28 13.27 -0.39
CA GLY A 53 10.80 14.56 -0.83
C GLY A 53 11.98 14.44 -1.78
N ALA A 54 11.85 13.66 -2.85
CA ALA A 54 12.91 13.48 -3.83
C ALA A 54 12.45 13.94 -5.21
N GLY A 55 13.35 14.59 -5.95
CA GLY A 55 13.00 15.19 -7.24
C GLY A 55 12.57 14.18 -8.30
N TYR A 56 12.97 12.91 -8.17
CA TYR A 56 12.58 11.86 -9.12
C TYR A 56 11.26 11.19 -8.72
N VAL A 57 10.61 11.66 -7.68
CA VAL A 57 9.30 11.17 -7.26
C VAL A 57 8.26 12.20 -7.68
N SER A 58 7.23 11.74 -8.37
CA SER A 58 6.15 12.61 -8.84
C SER A 58 5.28 13.09 -7.68
N GLY A 59 4.59 14.20 -7.86
CA GLY A 59 3.75 14.78 -6.82
C GLY A 59 2.74 13.80 -6.27
N ARG A 60 2.00 13.13 -7.17
CA ARG A 60 1.18 11.98 -6.85
C ARG A 60 1.74 10.83 -7.67
N HIS A 61 2.44 9.93 -7.01
CA HIS A 61 3.25 8.94 -7.72
C HIS A 61 2.53 7.60 -7.84
N ALA A 62 2.00 7.11 -6.74
CA ALA A 62 1.38 5.79 -6.70
C ALA A 62 0.27 5.78 -5.65
N ARG A 63 -0.62 4.82 -5.77
CA ARG A 63 -1.73 4.70 -4.83
C ARG A 63 -1.97 3.24 -4.47
N PHE A 64 -2.04 2.98 -3.16
CA PHE A 64 -2.55 1.72 -2.65
C PHE A 64 -4.06 1.86 -2.46
N SER A 65 -4.81 0.85 -2.83
CA SER A 65 -6.25 0.87 -2.62
C SER A 65 -6.77 -0.54 -2.34
N LEU A 66 -7.89 -0.60 -1.64
CA LEU A 66 -8.54 -1.85 -1.30
C LEU A 66 -9.72 -2.10 -2.23
N MET A 67 -9.84 -3.34 -2.68
CA MET A 67 -11.03 -3.81 -3.37
C MET A 67 -11.44 -5.09 -2.66
N GLY A 68 -12.49 -5.00 -1.83
CA GLY A 68 -12.80 -6.07 -0.91
C GLY A 68 -11.67 -6.25 0.09
N GLN A 69 -11.12 -7.44 0.18
CA GLN A 69 -10.01 -7.74 1.07
C GLN A 69 -8.67 -7.74 0.33
N ASN A 70 -8.65 -7.33 -0.93
CA ASN A 70 -7.43 -7.34 -1.71
C ASN A 70 -6.83 -5.95 -1.78
N LEU A 71 -5.51 -5.88 -1.68
CA LEU A 71 -4.77 -4.63 -1.80
C LEU A 71 -4.19 -4.53 -3.19
N PHE A 72 -4.38 -3.37 -3.81
CA PHE A 72 -3.87 -3.07 -5.13
C PHE A 72 -2.90 -1.90 -5.08
N ILE A 73 -1.96 -1.89 -6.00
CA ILE A 73 -1.08 -0.75 -6.24
C ILE A 73 -1.30 -0.29 -7.68
N GLU A 74 -1.31 1.03 -7.87
CA GLU A 74 -1.32 1.58 -9.22
C GLU A 74 -0.36 2.76 -9.29
N ASP A 75 0.22 2.92 -10.46
CA ASP A 75 1.04 4.08 -10.77
C ASP A 75 0.13 5.19 -11.26
N LEU A 76 0.28 6.37 -10.74
CA LEU A 76 -0.59 7.51 -11.07
C LEU A 76 0.00 8.36 -12.19
N GLY A 77 0.60 7.73 -13.19
CA GLY A 77 1.21 8.43 -14.31
C GLY A 77 2.54 9.06 -13.92
N SER A 78 3.28 8.41 -13.05
CA SER A 78 4.54 8.96 -12.55
C SER A 78 5.57 9.04 -13.67
N ARG A 79 6.54 9.96 -13.50
CA ARG A 79 7.60 10.13 -14.48
C ARG A 79 8.56 8.93 -14.50
N ASN A 80 8.87 8.38 -13.35
CA ASN A 80 9.90 7.36 -13.24
C ASN A 80 9.38 5.97 -12.91
N GLY A 81 8.06 5.81 -12.75
CA GLY A 81 7.45 4.51 -12.58
C GLY A 81 7.39 4.01 -11.14
N THR A 82 6.64 2.95 -10.97
CA THR A 82 6.45 2.25 -9.71
C THR A 82 6.73 0.78 -10.00
N MET A 83 7.34 0.07 -9.05
CA MET A 83 7.66 -1.35 -9.24
C MET A 83 7.12 -2.20 -8.11
N VAL A 84 6.79 -3.45 -8.42
CA VAL A 84 6.46 -4.47 -7.42
C VAL A 84 7.46 -5.60 -7.59
N ASN A 85 8.25 -5.84 -6.56
CA ASN A 85 9.29 -6.88 -6.58
C ASN A 85 10.18 -6.78 -7.82
N GLY A 86 10.53 -5.54 -8.20
CA GLY A 86 11.39 -5.26 -9.33
C GLY A 86 10.71 -5.25 -10.69
N ARG A 87 9.39 -5.42 -10.74
CA ARG A 87 8.64 -5.40 -12.00
C ARG A 87 7.83 -4.12 -12.12
N PRO A 88 7.84 -3.47 -13.28
CA PRO A 88 7.06 -2.24 -13.47
C PRO A 88 5.57 -2.47 -13.31
N VAL A 89 4.91 -1.52 -12.67
CA VAL A 89 3.46 -1.51 -12.53
C VAL A 89 2.88 -0.79 -13.75
N MET A 90 2.28 -1.53 -14.66
CA MET A 90 1.72 -0.98 -15.90
C MET A 90 0.22 -0.76 -15.79
N GLU A 91 -0.43 -1.36 -14.81
CA GLU A 91 -1.86 -1.31 -14.58
C GLU A 91 -2.08 -1.62 -13.10
N PRO A 92 -3.28 -1.35 -12.55
CA PRO A 92 -3.56 -1.71 -11.17
C PRO A 92 -3.23 -3.19 -10.94
N THR A 93 -2.41 -3.44 -9.95
CA THR A 93 -1.83 -4.77 -9.71
C THR A 93 -2.16 -5.22 -8.30
N ALA A 94 -2.70 -6.43 -8.18
CA ALA A 94 -3.01 -7.03 -6.89
C ALA A 94 -1.71 -7.40 -6.18
N LEU A 95 -1.66 -7.13 -4.90
CA LEU A 95 -0.48 -7.39 -4.07
C LEU A 95 -0.69 -8.62 -3.22
N SER A 96 0.41 -9.30 -2.94
CA SER A 96 0.46 -10.44 -2.04
C SER A 96 1.19 -10.07 -0.77
N ASN A 97 0.99 -10.87 0.27
CA ASN A 97 1.70 -10.66 1.53
C ASN A 97 3.21 -10.66 1.30
N ASN A 98 3.89 -9.68 1.88
CA ASN A 98 5.34 -9.49 1.79
C ASN A 98 5.85 -8.94 0.47
N ASP A 99 4.99 -8.53 -0.44
CA ASP A 99 5.44 -7.84 -1.65
C ASP A 99 6.12 -6.52 -1.27
N VAL A 100 7.05 -6.10 -2.11
CA VAL A 100 7.77 -4.83 -1.94
C VAL A 100 7.44 -3.92 -3.12
N VAL A 101 6.88 -2.76 -2.80
CA VAL A 101 6.58 -1.72 -3.78
C VAL A 101 7.69 -0.69 -3.71
N THR A 102 8.27 -0.36 -4.85
CA THR A 102 9.35 0.62 -4.92
C THR A 102 8.89 1.86 -5.65
N VAL A 103 9.09 3.01 -5.00
CA VAL A 103 8.83 4.34 -5.53
C VAL A 103 10.12 5.12 -5.37
N GLY A 104 10.80 5.42 -6.48
CA GLY A 104 12.13 6.01 -6.41
C GLY A 104 13.06 5.09 -5.64
N ASP A 105 13.71 5.61 -4.62
CA ASP A 105 14.61 4.82 -3.76
C ASP A 105 13.91 4.23 -2.55
N VAL A 106 12.60 4.44 -2.43
CA VAL A 106 11.87 4.02 -1.25
C VAL A 106 11.25 2.66 -1.49
N ALA A 107 11.53 1.72 -0.59
CA ALA A 107 10.95 0.38 -0.63
C ALA A 107 9.88 0.28 0.46
N ILE A 108 8.69 -0.10 0.05
CA ILE A 108 7.53 -0.21 0.94
C ILE A 108 7.09 -1.66 0.94
N ARG A 109 7.15 -2.28 2.10
CA ARG A 109 6.70 -3.67 2.25
C ARG A 109 5.24 -3.69 2.61
N VAL A 110 4.48 -4.57 1.97
CA VAL A 110 3.07 -4.76 2.32
C VAL A 110 2.90 -6.09 3.04
N ARG A 111 2.07 -6.08 4.07
CA ARG A 111 1.77 -7.28 4.84
C ARG A 111 0.32 -7.25 5.28
N TYR A 112 -0.23 -8.44 5.48
CA TYR A 112 -1.55 -8.53 6.12
C TYR A 112 -1.50 -9.57 7.24
N ALA A 113 -2.41 -9.38 8.16
CA ALA A 113 -2.62 -10.32 9.25
C ALA A 113 -4.06 -10.78 9.27
#